data_8758f62de9eddeed64111ec67f48506e
#
_entry.id   8758f62de9eddeed64111ec67f48506e
#
_cell.length_a   1.000
_cell.length_b   1.000
_cell.length_c   1.000
_cell.angle_alpha   90.00
_cell.angle_beta   90.00
_cell.angle_gamma   90.00
#
_symmetry.space_group_name_H-M   'P 1'
#
loop_
_entity.id
_entity.type
_entity.pdbx_description
1 polymer ?
#
loop_
_entity_poly.entity_id
_entity_poly.type
_entity_poly.pdbx_seq_one_letter_code
_entity_poly.pdbx_strand_id
1 'polypeptide(L)'
;GHKCGYRKQWSEEKINNAVEEVIRKLVKNPKFEEAILNKIGSRIDTEEIEKEIERLEKQHRQLTGAKARLGQQMDSLDIMDKFYEKKYQDMETRLYRLYDEIEGVENSIEEVKNRLLNIRQQKISEENVYQFLLYFDKLYDKFTDLEKKEFLNSFVEQVDIYEQEQPDGRFLKHIKFRFPVYFGDRETQELCWD
;
A
#
# COMPACT_ATOMS: atom_id res chain seq x y z
N GLY A 1 13.18 -28.64 -23.58
CA GLY A 1 12.92 -28.33 -22.18
C GLY A 1 14.09 -28.77 -21.33
N HIS A 2 14.76 -27.81 -20.67
CA HIS A 2 15.79 -28.17 -19.69
C HIS A 2 15.11 -28.87 -18.51
N LYS A 3 15.50 -30.14 -18.26
CA LYS A 3 15.08 -30.85 -17.05
C LYS A 3 15.74 -30.17 -15.86
N CYS A 4 14.95 -29.62 -14.94
CA CYS A 4 15.43 -29.15 -13.65
C CYS A 4 16.14 -30.31 -12.93
N GLY A 5 17.41 -30.14 -12.56
CA GLY A 5 18.19 -31.15 -11.83
C GLY A 5 17.82 -31.35 -10.38
N TYR A 6 16.82 -30.58 -9.89
CA TYR A 6 16.35 -30.62 -8.52
C TYR A 6 15.62 -31.94 -8.25
N ARG A 7 16.13 -32.75 -7.33
CA ARG A 7 15.62 -34.10 -7.03
C ARG A 7 14.98 -34.24 -5.67
N LYS A 8 15.14 -33.27 -4.75
CA LYS A 8 14.62 -33.37 -3.40
C LYS A 8 13.32 -32.56 -3.29
N GLN A 9 12.23 -33.21 -2.93
CA GLN A 9 10.98 -32.54 -2.58
C GLN A 9 10.98 -32.27 -1.08
N TRP A 10 10.84 -31.00 -0.72
CA TRP A 10 10.53 -30.59 0.65
C TRP A 10 9.03 -30.61 0.83
N SER A 11 8.51 -31.20 1.90
CA SER A 11 7.09 -31.14 2.19
C SER A 11 6.71 -29.72 2.62
N GLU A 12 5.52 -29.27 2.22
CA GLU A 12 4.95 -27.98 2.64
C GLU A 12 4.91 -27.87 4.17
N GLU A 13 4.52 -28.94 4.85
CA GLU A 13 4.49 -29.02 6.30
C GLU A 13 5.87 -28.75 6.94
N LYS A 14 6.95 -29.35 6.38
CA LYS A 14 8.31 -29.12 6.91
C LYS A 14 8.74 -27.66 6.75
N ILE A 15 8.38 -27.03 5.63
CA ILE A 15 8.69 -25.61 5.38
C ILE A 15 7.87 -24.74 6.36
N ASN A 16 6.57 -24.96 6.47
CA ASN A 16 5.70 -24.20 7.34
C ASN A 16 6.13 -24.29 8.80
N ASN A 17 6.48 -25.49 9.29
CA ASN A 17 6.97 -25.68 10.66
C ASN A 17 8.28 -24.92 10.91
N ALA A 18 9.20 -24.91 9.95
CA ALA A 18 10.44 -24.17 10.11
C ALA A 18 10.24 -22.65 10.10
N VAL A 19 9.33 -22.15 9.27
CA VAL A 19 8.94 -20.73 9.27
C VAL A 19 8.24 -20.37 10.58
N GLU A 20 7.35 -21.21 11.07
CA GLU A 20 6.70 -21.06 12.38
C GLU A 20 7.73 -20.94 13.52
N GLU A 21 8.74 -21.81 13.55
CA GLU A 21 9.82 -21.74 14.55
C GLU A 21 10.57 -20.40 14.50
N VAL A 22 10.83 -19.88 13.30
CA VAL A 22 11.45 -18.56 13.14
C VAL A 22 10.55 -17.47 13.71
N ILE A 23 9.25 -17.48 13.39
CA ILE A 23 8.28 -16.52 13.92
C ILE A 23 8.18 -16.62 15.44
N ARG A 24 8.12 -17.82 16.02
CA ARG A 24 8.13 -18.03 17.48
C ARG A 24 9.38 -17.45 18.16
N LYS A 25 10.54 -17.54 17.51
CA LYS A 25 11.76 -16.90 18.03
C LYS A 25 11.70 -15.37 17.94
N LEU A 26 11.12 -14.82 16.87
CA LEU A 26 10.92 -13.38 16.72
C LEU A 26 10.01 -12.83 17.82
N VAL A 27 8.82 -13.43 18.02
CA VAL A 27 7.82 -12.92 18.97
C VAL A 27 8.25 -13.07 20.44
N LYS A 28 9.18 -13.96 20.75
CA LYS A 28 9.78 -14.11 22.09
C LYS A 28 10.86 -13.07 22.40
N ASN A 29 11.27 -12.28 21.43
CA ASN A 29 12.25 -11.21 21.66
C ASN A 29 11.54 -10.00 22.30
N PRO A 30 11.92 -9.57 23.53
CA PRO A 30 11.27 -8.42 24.19
C PRO A 30 11.34 -7.13 23.39
N LYS A 31 12.44 -6.92 22.63
CA LYS A 31 12.58 -5.74 21.76
C LYS A 31 11.65 -5.79 20.56
N PHE A 32 11.27 -6.97 20.09
CA PHE A 32 10.28 -7.14 19.04
C PHE A 32 8.89 -6.75 19.54
N GLU A 33 8.52 -7.17 20.76
CA GLU A 33 7.25 -6.78 21.39
C GLU A 33 7.14 -5.24 21.54
N GLU A 34 8.20 -4.61 22.09
CA GLU A 34 8.26 -3.16 22.23
C GLU A 34 8.15 -2.44 20.87
N ALA A 35 8.86 -2.94 19.85
CA ALA A 35 8.82 -2.38 18.51
C ALA A 35 7.43 -2.52 17.87
N ILE A 36 6.76 -3.66 18.05
CA ILE A 36 5.37 -3.87 17.59
C ILE A 36 4.42 -2.88 18.27
N LEU A 37 4.50 -2.74 19.59
CA LEU A 37 3.65 -1.81 20.34
C LEU A 37 3.84 -0.36 19.89
N ASN A 38 5.07 0.03 19.55
CA ASN A 38 5.36 1.36 19.00
C ASN A 38 4.84 1.54 17.57
N LYS A 39 4.75 0.48 16.79
CA LYS A 39 4.18 0.48 15.42
C LYS A 39 2.65 0.50 15.43
N ILE A 40 2.03 -0.23 16.36
CA ILE A 40 0.59 -0.21 16.56
C ILE A 40 0.21 1.16 17.10
N GLY A 41 -0.68 1.87 16.40
CA GLY A 41 -1.14 3.20 16.77
C GLY A 41 -0.18 4.35 16.39
N SER A 42 0.94 4.06 15.70
CA SER A 42 1.73 5.13 15.09
C SER A 42 0.89 5.84 14.03
N ARG A 43 0.86 7.18 14.05
CA ARG A 43 0.16 7.94 13.01
C ARG A 43 0.92 7.85 11.70
N ILE A 44 0.18 7.60 10.62
CA ILE A 44 0.74 7.81 9.27
C ILE A 44 0.81 9.31 9.06
N ASP A 45 1.97 9.78 8.62
CA ASP A 45 2.08 11.15 8.16
C ASP A 45 1.42 11.27 6.77
N THR A 46 0.20 11.76 6.77
CA THR A 46 -0.58 12.03 5.55
C THR A 46 -0.72 13.52 5.26
N GLU A 47 -0.05 14.37 6.05
CA GLU A 47 -0.24 15.82 6.02
C GLU A 47 0.06 16.42 4.64
N GLU A 48 1.12 15.98 3.98
CA GLU A 48 1.47 16.47 2.64
C GLU A 48 0.43 16.06 1.60
N ILE A 49 -0.07 14.81 1.67
CA ILE A 49 -1.09 14.32 0.75
C ILE A 49 -2.41 15.06 0.96
N GLU A 50 -2.79 15.31 2.21
CA GLU A 50 -4.00 16.05 2.56
C GLU A 50 -3.90 17.52 2.09
N LYS A 51 -2.75 18.15 2.23
CA LYS A 51 -2.47 19.50 1.67
C LYS A 51 -2.54 19.51 0.15
N GLU A 52 -2.08 18.46 -0.51
CA GLU A 52 -2.17 18.33 -1.96
C GLU A 52 -3.64 18.25 -2.41
N ILE A 53 -4.46 17.46 -1.73
CA ILE A 53 -5.91 17.37 -1.98
C ILE A 53 -6.57 18.75 -1.81
N GLU A 54 -6.29 19.43 -0.69
CA GLU A 54 -6.84 20.78 -0.44
C GLU A 54 -6.47 21.78 -1.55
N ARG A 55 -5.23 21.76 -2.01
CA ARG A 55 -4.75 22.61 -3.11
C ARG A 55 -5.50 22.32 -4.40
N LEU A 56 -5.64 21.04 -4.78
CA LEU A 56 -6.37 20.62 -5.97
C LEU A 56 -7.86 20.96 -5.88
N GLU A 57 -8.51 20.75 -4.76
CA GLU A 57 -9.91 21.12 -4.55
C GLU A 57 -10.13 22.63 -4.60
N LYS A 58 -9.18 23.43 -4.13
CA LYS A 58 -9.20 24.88 -4.29
C LYS A 58 -9.09 25.28 -5.76
N GLN A 59 -8.19 24.65 -6.51
CA GLN A 59 -8.04 24.87 -7.95
C GLN A 59 -9.31 24.51 -8.71
N HIS A 60 -9.92 23.36 -8.41
CA HIS A 60 -11.20 22.91 -8.97
C HIS A 60 -12.31 23.95 -8.75
N ARG A 61 -12.45 24.45 -7.50
CA ARG A 61 -13.44 25.52 -7.19
C ARG A 61 -13.18 26.80 -7.99
N GLN A 62 -11.92 27.19 -8.20
CA GLN A 62 -11.58 28.37 -8.98
C GLN A 62 -11.94 28.21 -10.46
N LEU A 63 -11.63 27.07 -11.07
CA LEU A 63 -11.95 26.76 -12.46
C LEU A 63 -13.47 26.67 -12.68
N THR A 64 -14.17 25.98 -11.80
CA THR A 64 -15.64 25.88 -11.84
C THR A 64 -16.30 27.26 -11.71
N GLY A 65 -15.79 28.10 -10.82
CA GLY A 65 -16.24 29.49 -10.71
C GLY A 65 -15.93 30.33 -11.94
N ALA A 66 -14.79 30.11 -12.59
CA ALA A 66 -14.46 30.80 -13.86
C ALA A 66 -15.37 30.33 -14.99
N LYS A 67 -15.65 29.01 -15.08
CA LYS A 67 -16.60 28.44 -16.05
C LYS A 67 -18.02 29.06 -15.90
N ALA A 68 -18.49 29.13 -14.63
CA ALA A 68 -19.82 29.71 -14.37
C ALA A 68 -19.90 31.20 -14.79
N ARG A 69 -18.85 31.98 -14.46
CA ARG A 69 -18.81 33.40 -14.88
C ARG A 69 -18.75 33.55 -16.40
N LEU A 70 -17.96 32.70 -17.09
CA LEU A 70 -17.90 32.74 -18.56
C LEU A 70 -19.25 32.37 -19.17
N GLY A 71 -19.97 31.36 -18.65
CA GLY A 71 -21.32 31.02 -19.08
C GLY A 71 -22.28 32.22 -18.95
N GLN A 72 -22.29 32.89 -17.80
CA GLN A 72 -23.10 34.10 -17.60
C GLN A 72 -22.75 35.24 -18.59
N GLN A 73 -21.46 35.40 -18.91
CA GLN A 73 -21.05 36.38 -19.92
C GLN A 73 -21.53 36.01 -21.30
N MET A 74 -21.50 34.71 -21.67
CA MET A 74 -22.02 34.23 -22.95
C MET A 74 -23.53 34.47 -23.04
N ASP A 75 -24.29 34.18 -21.99
CA ASP A 75 -25.75 34.39 -21.93
C ASP A 75 -26.13 35.86 -22.01
N SER A 76 -25.25 36.78 -21.63
CA SER A 76 -25.47 38.21 -21.63
C SER A 76 -25.01 38.92 -22.91
N LEU A 77 -24.49 38.19 -23.92
CA LEU A 77 -24.08 38.76 -25.19
C LEU A 77 -25.27 39.33 -25.99
N ASP A 78 -25.11 40.54 -26.46
CA ASP A 78 -26.09 41.17 -27.34
C ASP A 78 -26.00 40.60 -28.78
N ILE A 79 -27.05 39.88 -29.18
CA ILE A 79 -27.16 39.24 -30.52
C ILE A 79 -27.07 40.29 -31.64
N MET A 80 -27.42 41.56 -31.37
CA MET A 80 -27.37 42.64 -32.35
C MET A 80 -25.97 43.29 -32.46
N ASP A 81 -25.01 42.89 -31.59
CA ASP A 81 -23.62 43.36 -31.73
C ASP A 81 -22.97 42.83 -33.01
N LYS A 82 -22.43 43.70 -33.82
CA LYS A 82 -21.75 43.31 -35.07
C LYS A 82 -20.59 42.33 -34.90
N PHE A 83 -20.09 42.17 -33.68
CA PHE A 83 -19.02 41.25 -33.32
C PHE A 83 -19.52 40.06 -32.51
N TYR A 84 -20.84 39.86 -32.40
CA TYR A 84 -21.44 38.80 -31.61
C TYR A 84 -20.81 37.44 -31.89
N GLU A 85 -20.82 37.03 -33.15
CA GLU A 85 -20.31 35.71 -33.57
C GLU A 85 -18.86 35.50 -33.16
N LYS A 86 -18.00 36.49 -33.36
CA LYS A 86 -16.59 36.40 -32.98
C LYS A 86 -16.40 36.31 -31.47
N LYS A 87 -17.13 37.15 -30.72
CA LYS A 87 -17.10 37.13 -29.26
C LYS A 87 -17.57 35.79 -28.71
N TYR A 88 -18.64 35.25 -29.28
CA TYR A 88 -19.20 33.94 -28.88
C TYR A 88 -18.19 32.81 -29.13
N GLN A 89 -17.57 32.72 -30.29
CA GLN A 89 -16.56 31.75 -30.65
C GLN A 89 -15.31 31.82 -29.74
N ASP A 90 -14.86 33.05 -29.45
CA ASP A 90 -13.74 33.26 -28.53
C ASP A 90 -14.07 32.76 -27.11
N MET A 91 -15.30 32.97 -26.63
CA MET A 91 -15.76 32.50 -25.33
C MET A 91 -15.98 30.99 -25.32
N GLU A 92 -16.55 30.43 -26.37
CA GLU A 92 -16.74 28.98 -26.54
C GLU A 92 -15.39 28.26 -26.51
N THR A 93 -14.38 28.74 -27.19
CA THR A 93 -13.02 28.19 -27.16
C THR A 93 -12.45 28.20 -25.74
N ARG A 94 -12.68 29.27 -24.98
CA ARG A 94 -12.27 29.34 -23.56
C ARG A 94 -13.05 28.39 -22.69
N LEU A 95 -14.33 28.18 -22.96
CA LEU A 95 -15.20 27.28 -22.23
C LEU A 95 -14.71 25.82 -22.37
N TYR A 96 -14.40 25.39 -23.60
CA TYR A 96 -13.84 24.04 -23.81
C TYR A 96 -12.51 23.85 -23.10
N ARG A 97 -11.62 24.85 -23.12
CA ARG A 97 -10.37 24.78 -22.35
C ARG A 97 -10.62 24.63 -20.85
N LEU A 98 -11.62 25.35 -20.30
CA LEU A 98 -11.98 25.19 -18.89
C LEU A 98 -12.55 23.78 -18.56
N TYR A 99 -13.27 23.17 -19.52
CA TYR A 99 -13.70 21.77 -19.33
C TYR A 99 -12.50 20.82 -19.24
N ASP A 100 -11.53 20.92 -20.14
CA ASP A 100 -10.33 20.09 -20.13
C ASP A 100 -9.50 20.29 -18.84
N GLU A 101 -9.36 21.55 -18.39
CA GLU A 101 -8.65 21.87 -17.16
C GLU A 101 -9.38 21.32 -15.91
N ILE A 102 -10.70 21.40 -15.86
CA ILE A 102 -11.52 20.85 -14.75
C ILE A 102 -11.37 19.34 -14.72
N GLU A 103 -11.53 18.65 -15.85
CA GLU A 103 -11.37 17.19 -15.95
C GLU A 103 -9.97 16.76 -15.50
N GLY A 104 -8.92 17.45 -15.93
CA GLY A 104 -7.56 17.18 -15.49
C GLY A 104 -7.36 17.29 -13.97
N VAL A 105 -7.98 18.31 -13.35
CA VAL A 105 -7.92 18.50 -11.90
C VAL A 105 -8.76 17.45 -11.17
N GLU A 106 -9.93 17.08 -11.68
CA GLU A 106 -10.79 16.02 -11.12
C GLU A 106 -10.06 14.68 -11.11
N ASN A 107 -9.43 14.30 -12.21
CA ASN A 107 -8.61 13.09 -12.30
C ASN A 107 -7.45 13.10 -11.29
N SER A 108 -6.79 14.25 -11.14
CA SER A 108 -5.70 14.40 -10.15
C SER A 108 -6.20 14.25 -8.70
N ILE A 109 -7.38 14.81 -8.40
CA ILE A 109 -8.01 14.65 -7.07
C ILE A 109 -8.33 13.18 -6.79
N GLU A 110 -8.88 12.47 -7.76
CA GLU A 110 -9.21 11.05 -7.63
C GLU A 110 -7.95 10.21 -7.40
N GLU A 111 -6.89 10.45 -8.17
CA GLU A 111 -5.60 9.75 -8.03
C GLU A 111 -5.01 9.94 -6.63
N VAL A 112 -4.95 11.19 -6.14
CA VAL A 112 -4.39 11.49 -4.82
C VAL A 112 -5.26 10.91 -3.69
N LYS A 113 -6.60 10.95 -3.82
CA LYS A 113 -7.53 10.32 -2.87
C LYS A 113 -7.36 8.80 -2.83
N ASN A 114 -7.19 8.15 -3.98
CA ASN A 114 -6.92 6.72 -4.07
C ASN A 114 -5.57 6.36 -3.44
N ARG A 115 -4.54 7.17 -3.65
CA ARG A 115 -3.24 7.00 -2.98
C ARG A 115 -3.37 7.08 -1.45
N LEU A 116 -4.10 8.06 -0.93
CA LEU A 116 -4.37 8.19 0.50
C LEU A 116 -5.13 6.98 1.07
N LEU A 117 -6.15 6.51 0.34
CA LEU A 117 -6.93 5.35 0.74
C LEU A 117 -6.06 4.09 0.82
N ASN A 118 -5.21 3.86 -0.18
CA ASN A 118 -4.30 2.72 -0.21
C ASN A 118 -3.31 2.73 0.97
N ILE A 119 -2.73 3.89 1.30
CA ILE A 119 -1.84 4.06 2.46
C ILE A 119 -2.58 3.70 3.76
N ARG A 120 -3.80 4.19 3.94
CA ARG A 120 -4.62 3.89 5.14
C ARG A 120 -4.99 2.41 5.22
N GLN A 121 -5.35 1.78 4.11
CA GLN A 121 -5.68 0.34 4.07
C GLN A 121 -4.45 -0.52 4.38
N GLN A 122 -3.29 -0.18 3.82
CA GLN A 122 -2.04 -0.87 4.11
C GLN A 122 -1.71 -0.79 5.59
N LYS A 123 -1.83 0.37 6.21
CA LYS A 123 -1.57 0.56 7.65
C LYS A 123 -2.49 -0.29 8.52
N ILE A 124 -3.79 -0.34 8.22
CA ILE A 124 -4.74 -1.19 8.95
C ILE A 124 -4.34 -2.67 8.82
N SER A 125 -3.92 -3.10 7.63
CA SER A 125 -3.45 -4.48 7.41
C SER A 125 -2.20 -4.79 8.24
N GLU A 126 -1.22 -3.91 8.27
CA GLU A 126 -0.01 -4.04 9.08
C GLU A 126 -0.33 -4.12 10.58
N GLU A 127 -1.19 -3.23 11.08
CA GLU A 127 -1.60 -3.22 12.49
C GLU A 127 -2.27 -4.52 12.90
N ASN A 128 -3.14 -5.07 12.06
CA ASN A 128 -3.80 -6.34 12.32
C ASN A 128 -2.80 -7.50 12.43
N VAL A 129 -1.80 -7.54 11.54
CA VAL A 129 -0.74 -8.55 11.60
C VAL A 129 0.11 -8.38 12.86
N TYR A 130 0.49 -7.15 13.21
CA TYR A 130 1.26 -6.88 14.42
C TYR A 130 0.47 -7.23 15.70
N GLN A 131 -0.81 -6.91 15.78
CA GLN A 131 -1.67 -7.32 16.89
C GLN A 131 -1.74 -8.83 17.03
N PHE A 132 -1.85 -9.54 15.91
CA PHE A 132 -1.83 -10.99 15.93
C PHE A 132 -0.49 -11.56 16.44
N LEU A 133 0.63 -10.99 16.00
CA LEU A 133 1.97 -11.42 16.43
C LEU A 133 2.19 -11.28 17.93
N LEU A 134 1.59 -10.29 18.59
CA LEU A 134 1.66 -10.16 20.07
C LEU A 134 1.02 -11.34 20.80
N TYR A 135 0.07 -12.02 20.18
CA TYR A 135 -0.66 -13.16 20.74
C TYR A 135 -0.36 -14.47 20.02
N PHE A 136 0.69 -14.50 19.20
CA PHE A 136 1.02 -15.60 18.30
C PHE A 136 1.04 -16.95 19.02
N ASP A 137 1.81 -17.07 20.10
CA ASP A 137 1.94 -18.33 20.87
C ASP A 137 0.60 -18.84 21.46
N LYS A 138 -0.39 -17.96 21.63
CA LYS A 138 -1.71 -18.33 22.18
C LYS A 138 -2.73 -18.67 21.10
N LEU A 139 -2.59 -18.09 19.94
CA LEU A 139 -3.60 -18.13 18.87
C LEU A 139 -3.23 -19.12 17.77
N TYR A 140 -1.97 -19.19 17.39
CA TYR A 140 -1.52 -19.96 16.23
C TYR A 140 -1.80 -21.47 16.37
N ASP A 141 -1.63 -22.04 17.56
CA ASP A 141 -1.90 -23.47 17.82
C ASP A 141 -3.39 -23.83 17.74
N LYS A 142 -4.28 -22.82 17.82
CA LYS A 142 -5.74 -22.99 17.69
C LYS A 142 -6.24 -22.86 16.27
N PHE A 143 -5.39 -22.42 15.35
CA PHE A 143 -5.74 -22.22 13.96
C PHE A 143 -5.86 -23.56 13.22
N THR A 144 -6.80 -23.62 12.33
CA THR A 144 -6.87 -24.63 11.27
C THR A 144 -5.68 -24.48 10.32
N ASP A 145 -5.37 -25.50 9.54
CA ASP A 145 -4.28 -25.44 8.56
C ASP A 145 -4.49 -24.34 7.51
N LEU A 146 -5.74 -24.07 7.14
CA LEU A 146 -6.08 -22.98 6.23
C LEU A 146 -5.77 -21.62 6.86
N GLU A 147 -6.19 -21.37 8.08
CA GLU A 147 -5.91 -20.13 8.80
C GLU A 147 -4.42 -19.91 9.04
N LYS A 148 -3.68 -20.98 9.34
CA LYS A 148 -2.21 -20.94 9.45
C LYS A 148 -1.57 -20.50 8.13
N LYS A 149 -2.03 -21.06 7.02
CA LYS A 149 -1.55 -20.72 5.68
C LYS A 149 -1.87 -19.26 5.32
N GLU A 150 -3.08 -18.81 5.57
CA GLU A 150 -3.49 -17.41 5.35
C GLU A 150 -2.65 -16.45 6.17
N PHE A 151 -2.41 -16.77 7.46
CA PHE A 151 -1.53 -15.96 8.29
C PHE A 151 -0.10 -15.91 7.76
N LEU A 152 0.50 -17.07 7.45
CA LEU A 152 1.86 -17.09 6.90
C LEU A 152 1.96 -16.28 5.62
N ASN A 153 0.98 -16.38 4.72
CA ASN A 153 0.92 -15.59 3.49
C ASN A 153 0.73 -14.08 3.73
N SER A 154 0.09 -13.69 4.84
CA SER A 154 -0.09 -12.27 5.19
C SER A 154 1.19 -11.64 5.76
N PHE A 155 2.07 -12.44 6.36
CA PHE A 155 3.26 -11.99 7.05
C PHE A 155 4.56 -12.25 6.28
N VAL A 156 4.65 -13.40 5.61
CA VAL A 156 5.83 -13.82 4.83
C VAL A 156 5.60 -13.53 3.35
N GLU A 157 6.56 -12.88 2.72
CA GLU A 157 6.54 -12.59 1.28
C GLU A 157 7.20 -13.71 0.49
N GLN A 158 8.36 -14.18 0.95
CA GLN A 158 9.17 -15.17 0.26
C GLN A 158 9.94 -16.05 1.25
N VAL A 159 10.08 -17.32 0.91
CA VAL A 159 10.95 -18.28 1.60
C VAL A 159 11.84 -18.96 0.58
N ASP A 160 13.15 -18.82 0.75
CA ASP A 160 14.13 -19.54 -0.06
C ASP A 160 14.73 -20.69 0.77
N ILE A 161 14.95 -21.82 0.12
CA ILE A 161 15.47 -23.03 0.73
C ILE A 161 16.74 -23.47 0.01
N TYR A 162 17.62 -24.15 0.73
CA TYR A 162 18.77 -24.82 0.14
C TYR A 162 18.32 -26.04 -0.67
N GLU A 163 19.03 -26.33 -1.77
CA GLU A 163 18.80 -27.55 -2.56
C GLU A 163 19.00 -28.83 -1.73
N GLN A 164 19.92 -28.77 -0.77
CA GLN A 164 20.24 -29.87 0.13
C GLN A 164 20.28 -29.37 1.57
N GLU A 165 19.95 -30.25 2.52
CA GLU A 165 20.09 -29.98 3.93
C GLU A 165 21.55 -29.71 4.28
N GLN A 166 21.81 -28.63 4.99
CA GLN A 166 23.13 -28.26 5.44
C GLN A 166 23.63 -29.25 6.52
N PRO A 167 24.95 -29.35 6.78
CA PRO A 167 25.50 -30.26 7.80
C PRO A 167 24.92 -30.09 9.21
N ASP A 168 24.40 -28.91 9.52
CA ASP A 168 23.75 -28.57 10.79
C ASP A 168 22.22 -28.81 10.78
N GLY A 169 21.69 -29.42 9.73
CA GLY A 169 20.28 -29.72 9.58
C GLY A 169 19.43 -28.57 9.03
N ARG A 170 20.02 -27.41 8.78
CA ARG A 170 19.30 -26.27 8.19
C ARG A 170 18.96 -26.52 6.72
N PHE A 171 17.78 -26.07 6.32
CA PHE A 171 17.36 -26.07 4.92
C PHE A 171 16.74 -24.73 4.50
N LEU A 172 16.35 -23.87 5.46
CA LEU A 172 15.98 -22.50 5.18
C LEU A 172 17.23 -21.69 4.85
N LYS A 173 17.19 -20.96 3.75
CA LYS A 173 18.25 -20.09 3.30
C LYS A 173 17.93 -18.61 3.56
N HIS A 174 16.70 -18.22 3.29
CA HIS A 174 16.27 -16.83 3.40
C HIS A 174 14.76 -16.77 3.65
N ILE A 175 14.34 -15.82 4.47
CA ILE A 175 12.93 -15.45 4.65
C ILE A 175 12.82 -13.95 4.48
N LYS A 176 11.90 -13.53 3.60
CA LYS A 176 11.51 -12.13 3.44
C LYS A 176 10.11 -11.93 4.00
N PHE A 177 9.97 -10.94 4.87
CA PHE A 177 8.70 -10.57 5.49
C PHE A 177 8.04 -9.40 4.72
N ARG A 178 6.72 -9.34 4.73
CA ARG A 178 5.97 -8.22 4.14
C ARG A 178 6.15 -6.92 4.93
N PHE A 179 6.43 -7.04 6.23
CA PHE A 179 6.58 -5.93 7.16
C PHE A 179 7.90 -6.05 7.91
N PRO A 180 8.49 -4.92 8.37
CA PRO A 180 9.70 -4.96 9.16
C PRO A 180 9.52 -5.77 10.44
N VAL A 181 10.52 -6.59 10.76
CA VAL A 181 10.63 -7.39 11.98
C VAL A 181 11.89 -6.99 12.76
N TYR A 182 11.89 -7.27 14.06
CA TYR A 182 13.08 -7.09 14.89
C TYR A 182 13.76 -8.44 15.12
N PHE A 183 14.99 -8.58 14.62
CA PHE A 183 15.82 -9.73 14.88
C PHE A 183 17.11 -9.31 15.58
N GLY A 184 17.32 -9.77 16.81
CA GLY A 184 18.36 -9.22 17.68
C GLY A 184 18.10 -7.75 17.99
N ASP A 185 19.01 -6.89 17.60
CA ASP A 185 18.95 -5.44 17.83
C ASP A 185 18.66 -4.62 16.55
N ARG A 186 18.28 -5.29 15.46
CA ARG A 186 18.10 -4.66 14.15
C ARG A 186 16.69 -4.83 13.62
N GLU A 187 16.14 -3.75 13.10
CA GLU A 187 14.96 -3.80 12.25
C GLU A 187 15.38 -4.30 10.87
N THR A 188 14.69 -5.32 10.36
CA THR A 188 14.96 -5.91 9.05
C THR A 188 13.68 -6.46 8.44
N GLN A 189 13.63 -6.56 7.13
CA GLN A 189 12.58 -7.29 6.42
C GLN A 189 13.05 -8.67 5.94
N GLU A 190 14.34 -8.99 6.13
CA GLU A 190 14.94 -10.19 5.58
C GLU A 190 15.82 -10.86 6.63
N LEU A 191 15.71 -12.19 6.72
CA LEU A 191 16.60 -13.05 7.49
C LEU A 191 17.33 -13.99 6.54
N CYS A 192 18.66 -13.94 6.55
CA CYS A 192 19.53 -14.80 5.76
C CYS A 192 20.33 -15.70 6.69
N TRP A 193 20.48 -16.95 6.32
CA TRP A 193 21.34 -17.95 7.00
C TRP A 193 22.39 -18.43 5.98
N ASP A 194 23.46 -17.65 5.86
CA ASP A 194 24.64 -18.01 5.05
C ASP A 194 25.57 -18.99 5.81
#